data_aa864813441a7370c372169da64297cd
#
_entry.id   aa864813441a7370c372169da64297cd
#
_cell.length_a   1.000
_cell.length_b   1.000
_cell.length_c   1.000
_cell.angle_alpha   90.00
_cell.angle_beta   90.00
_cell.angle_gamma   90.00
#
_symmetry.space_group_name_H-M   'P 1'
#
loop_
_entity.id
_entity.type
_entity.pdbx_description
1 polymer ?
#
loop_
_entity_poly.entity_id
_entity_poly.type
_entity_poly.pdbx_seq_one_letter_code
_entity_poly.pdbx_strand_id
1 'polypeptide(L)'
;MHPRHLAPLIALTVACTHTEEPCPALPCPQPLAFEITLTGSPAGTPLTTASYRVLPSGSPVPCNGGAAANTCMMSGGPGTYQIEISAMFYTTLQRTIVVPAKPAARCACHFADTQVSTIAMSPTS
;
A
#
# COMPACT_ATOMS: atom_id res chain seq x y z
N MET A 1 -17.46 61.69 42.27
CA MET A 1 -17.83 60.33 41.82
C MET A 1 -17.73 60.24 40.30
N HIS A 2 -16.71 59.61 39.87
CA HIS A 2 -16.54 59.40 38.42
C HIS A 2 -16.89 57.96 38.11
N PRO A 3 -17.91 57.79 37.28
CA PRO A 3 -18.16 56.42 36.80
C PRO A 3 -16.96 56.00 35.96
N ARG A 4 -16.28 55.05 36.46
CA ARG A 4 -15.24 54.42 35.68
C ARG A 4 -15.92 53.54 34.64
N HIS A 5 -15.97 54.05 33.48
CA HIS A 5 -16.34 53.20 32.35
C HIS A 5 -15.18 52.30 32.07
N LEU A 6 -15.23 51.17 32.67
CA LEU A 6 -14.42 50.06 32.24
C LEU A 6 -14.97 49.66 30.86
N ALA A 7 -14.33 50.12 29.84
CA ALA A 7 -14.60 49.56 28.52
C ALA A 7 -14.36 48.07 28.57
N PRO A 8 -15.34 47.25 28.26
CA PRO A 8 -15.07 45.81 28.21
C PRO A 8 -14.01 45.61 27.15
N LEU A 9 -12.89 45.09 27.59
CA LEU A 9 -11.95 44.53 26.66
C LEU A 9 -12.66 43.33 25.99
N ILE A 10 -13.23 43.63 24.83
CA ILE A 10 -13.65 42.58 23.93
C ILE A 10 -12.35 41.98 23.44
N ALA A 11 -11.89 40.98 24.12
CA ALA A 11 -10.89 40.13 23.57
C ALA A 11 -11.52 39.50 22.32
N LEU A 12 -11.26 40.10 21.18
CA LEU A 12 -11.46 39.39 19.94
C LEU A 12 -10.51 38.21 19.96
N THR A 13 -10.99 37.14 20.53
CA THR A 13 -10.44 35.86 20.19
C THR A 13 -10.78 35.66 18.73
N VAL A 14 -9.88 36.07 17.87
CA VAL A 14 -9.86 35.56 16.53
C VAL A 14 -9.65 34.06 16.70
N ALA A 15 -10.72 33.35 16.85
CA ALA A 15 -10.66 31.93 16.63
C ALA A 15 -10.14 31.80 15.21
N CYS A 16 -8.89 31.36 15.09
CA CYS A 16 -8.39 30.90 13.81
C CYS A 16 -9.20 29.65 13.49
N THR A 17 -10.41 29.86 13.02
CA THR A 17 -11.07 28.86 12.24
C THR A 17 -10.23 28.79 10.97
N HIS A 18 -9.26 27.88 10.99
CA HIS A 18 -8.71 27.44 9.75
C HIS A 18 -9.85 26.78 8.99
N THR A 19 -10.57 27.60 8.24
CA THR A 19 -11.34 27.05 7.14
C THR A 19 -10.30 26.48 6.20
N GLU A 20 -10.01 25.21 6.43
CA GLU A 20 -9.19 24.49 5.47
C GLU A 20 -9.92 24.53 4.15
N GLU A 21 -9.27 25.08 3.14
CA GLU A 21 -9.81 25.02 1.80
C GLU A 21 -10.10 23.56 1.46
N PRO A 22 -11.31 23.25 0.97
CA PRO A 22 -11.57 21.89 0.58
C PRO A 22 -10.58 21.44 -0.47
N CYS A 23 -9.98 20.29 -0.25
CA CYS A 23 -9.08 19.73 -1.24
C CYS A 23 -9.82 19.48 -2.54
N PRO A 24 -9.25 19.81 -3.71
CA PRO A 24 -9.85 19.43 -4.96
C PRO A 24 -10.07 17.93 -5.00
N ALA A 25 -11.23 17.52 -5.50
CA ALA A 25 -11.54 16.10 -5.65
C ALA A 25 -10.64 15.51 -6.73
N LEU A 26 -9.46 15.05 -6.33
CA LEU A 26 -8.56 14.33 -7.22
C LEU A 26 -8.91 12.85 -7.14
N PRO A 27 -9.13 12.18 -8.30
CA PRO A 27 -9.28 10.75 -8.28
C PRO A 27 -7.96 10.13 -7.82
N CYS A 28 -8.01 9.42 -6.68
CA CYS A 28 -6.85 8.70 -6.21
C CYS A 28 -6.84 7.31 -6.83
N PRO A 29 -5.80 6.94 -7.57
CA PRO A 29 -5.67 5.58 -8.07
C PRO A 29 -5.55 4.61 -6.90
N GLN A 30 -5.98 3.37 -7.09
CA GLN A 30 -5.87 2.36 -6.07
C GLN A 30 -4.40 2.03 -5.82
N PRO A 31 -3.91 2.10 -4.57
CA PRO A 31 -2.50 1.83 -4.29
C PRO A 31 -2.19 0.35 -4.43
N LEU A 32 -0.96 0.04 -4.79
CA LEU A 32 -0.43 -1.32 -4.72
C LEU A 32 0.13 -1.55 -3.32
N ALA A 33 -0.29 -2.64 -2.69
CA ALA A 33 0.27 -3.08 -1.42
C ALA A 33 1.66 -3.67 -1.65
N PHE A 34 1.80 -4.53 -2.64
CA PHE A 34 3.10 -5.10 -2.99
C PHE A 34 3.23 -5.37 -4.49
N GLU A 35 4.48 -5.45 -4.89
CA GLU A 35 4.92 -5.86 -6.21
C GLU A 35 6.11 -6.79 -6.04
N ILE A 36 5.91 -8.08 -6.30
CA ILE A 36 6.92 -9.11 -6.11
C ILE A 36 7.31 -9.68 -7.45
N THR A 37 8.57 -9.53 -7.82
CA THR A 37 9.12 -10.17 -9.01
C THR A 37 9.69 -11.52 -8.65
N LEU A 38 9.26 -12.56 -9.36
CA LEU A 38 9.73 -13.91 -9.15
C LEU A 38 10.81 -14.26 -10.16
N THR A 39 11.85 -14.93 -9.69
CA THR A 39 12.88 -15.46 -10.56
C THR A 39 12.95 -16.97 -10.42
N GLY A 40 13.15 -17.65 -11.54
CA GLY A 40 13.30 -19.08 -11.56
C GLY A 40 14.75 -19.52 -11.39
N SER A 41 15.00 -20.82 -11.54
CA SER A 41 16.32 -21.42 -11.49
C SER A 41 16.56 -22.24 -12.78
N PRO A 42 17.67 -21.96 -13.51
CA PRO A 42 18.66 -20.91 -13.27
C PRO A 42 18.08 -19.50 -13.39
N ALA A 43 18.82 -18.52 -12.86
CA ALA A 43 18.38 -17.12 -12.85
C ALA A 43 17.95 -16.66 -14.26
N GLY A 44 16.79 -16.00 -14.32
CA GLY A 44 16.21 -15.54 -15.60
C GLY A 44 15.24 -16.52 -16.24
N THR A 45 15.03 -17.71 -15.69
CA THR A 45 14.02 -18.65 -16.18
C THR A 45 12.62 -18.05 -16.00
N PRO A 46 11.80 -17.96 -17.07
CA PRO A 46 10.46 -17.43 -16.95
C PRO A 46 9.56 -18.32 -16.09
N LEU A 47 8.72 -17.68 -15.26
CA LEU A 47 7.74 -18.38 -14.41
C LEU A 47 6.34 -18.06 -14.90
N THR A 48 5.91 -18.71 -15.97
CA THR A 48 4.65 -18.41 -16.64
C THR A 48 3.42 -18.90 -15.92
N THR A 49 3.60 -19.77 -14.92
CA THR A 49 2.48 -20.38 -14.18
C THR A 49 2.40 -19.91 -12.74
N ALA A 50 3.13 -18.87 -12.39
CA ALA A 50 3.16 -18.39 -11.02
C ALA A 50 1.83 -17.75 -10.64
N SER A 51 1.40 -17.99 -9.41
CA SER A 51 0.24 -17.37 -8.80
C SER A 51 0.48 -17.15 -7.32
N TYR A 52 -0.29 -16.26 -6.71
CA TYR A 52 -0.30 -16.10 -5.27
C TYR A 52 -1.73 -16.10 -4.75
N ARG A 53 -1.88 -16.38 -3.47
CA ARG A 53 -3.15 -16.20 -2.78
C ARG A 53 -2.91 -15.60 -1.41
N VAL A 54 -3.88 -14.83 -0.94
CA VAL A 54 -3.84 -14.27 0.41
C VAL A 54 -4.43 -15.29 1.37
N LEU A 55 -3.67 -15.65 2.39
CA LEU A 55 -4.10 -16.62 3.37
C LEU A 55 -5.07 -16.00 4.39
N PRO A 56 -5.99 -16.77 4.98
CA PRO A 56 -6.16 -18.22 4.80
C PRO A 56 -7.09 -18.63 3.65
N SER A 57 -7.90 -17.71 3.11
CA SER A 57 -9.02 -18.12 2.26
C SER A 57 -9.07 -17.43 0.90
N GLY A 58 -8.02 -16.73 0.51
CA GLY A 58 -7.98 -16.05 -0.77
C GLY A 58 -7.92 -16.99 -1.95
N SER A 59 -8.51 -16.60 -3.08
CA SER A 59 -8.40 -17.34 -4.34
C SER A 59 -7.06 -17.05 -5.01
N PRO A 60 -6.51 -18.01 -5.78
CA PRO A 60 -5.28 -17.76 -6.52
C PRO A 60 -5.42 -16.63 -7.53
N VAL A 61 -4.40 -15.77 -7.57
CA VAL A 61 -4.30 -14.65 -8.52
C VAL A 61 -3.04 -14.86 -9.35
N PRO A 62 -3.14 -14.84 -10.69
CA PRO A 62 -1.96 -15.01 -11.52
C PRO A 62 -0.94 -13.90 -11.32
N CYS A 63 0.33 -14.26 -11.30
CA CYS A 63 1.44 -13.31 -11.25
C CYS A 63 1.86 -12.96 -12.67
N ASN A 64 1.06 -12.15 -13.33
CA ASN A 64 1.29 -11.72 -14.70
C ASN A 64 1.24 -10.19 -14.85
N GLY A 65 1.36 -9.49 -13.74
CA GLY A 65 1.41 -8.03 -13.75
C GLY A 65 2.79 -7.50 -14.13
N GLY A 66 2.81 -6.29 -14.67
CA GLY A 66 4.04 -5.63 -15.03
C GLY A 66 4.62 -6.04 -16.38
N ALA A 67 5.83 -5.54 -16.69
CA ALA A 67 6.50 -5.76 -17.96
C ALA A 67 7.03 -7.19 -18.13
N ALA A 68 7.25 -7.90 -17.04
CA ALA A 68 7.65 -9.30 -17.04
C ALA A 68 6.49 -10.15 -16.51
N ALA A 69 6.22 -11.28 -17.16
CA ALA A 69 5.06 -12.14 -16.84
C ALA A 69 5.20 -12.90 -15.51
N ASN A 70 6.06 -12.47 -14.64
CA ASN A 70 6.39 -13.13 -13.37
C ASN A 70 6.31 -12.16 -12.18
N THR A 71 5.51 -11.12 -12.30
CA THR A 71 5.35 -10.13 -11.23
C THR A 71 4.00 -10.30 -10.56
N CYS A 72 4.02 -10.56 -9.25
CA CYS A 72 2.82 -10.64 -8.42
C CYS A 72 2.50 -9.25 -7.89
N MET A 73 1.33 -8.76 -8.21
CA MET A 73 0.88 -7.43 -7.79
C MET A 73 -0.45 -7.54 -7.07
N MET A 74 -0.59 -6.80 -5.98
CA MET A 74 -1.85 -6.74 -5.23
C MET A 74 -2.15 -5.31 -4.84
N SER A 75 -3.37 -4.87 -5.13
CA SER A 75 -3.89 -3.61 -4.63
C SER A 75 -4.30 -3.75 -3.16
N GLY A 76 -4.01 -2.74 -2.37
CA GLY A 76 -4.38 -2.73 -0.97
C GLY A 76 -3.74 -1.60 -0.20
N GLY A 77 -4.22 -1.36 0.99
CA GLY A 77 -3.72 -0.35 1.91
C GLY A 77 -2.76 -0.93 2.96
N PRO A 78 -2.49 -0.12 4.00
CA PRO A 78 -1.66 -0.58 5.11
C PRO A 78 -2.22 -1.84 5.77
N GLY A 79 -1.35 -2.69 6.23
CA GLY A 79 -1.71 -3.92 6.92
C GLY A 79 -0.64 -4.98 6.81
N THR A 80 -0.94 -6.13 7.37
CA THR A 80 -0.08 -7.31 7.29
C THR A 80 -0.77 -8.36 6.43
N TYR A 81 -0.09 -8.79 5.39
CA TYR A 81 -0.61 -9.76 4.45
C TYR A 81 0.23 -11.02 4.50
N GLN A 82 -0.42 -12.15 4.71
CA GLN A 82 0.23 -13.45 4.57
C GLN A 82 -0.16 -14.02 3.22
N ILE A 83 0.82 -14.30 2.39
CA ILE A 83 0.59 -14.80 1.04
C ILE A 83 1.31 -16.12 0.83
N GLU A 84 0.75 -16.91 -0.05
CA GLU A 84 1.34 -18.15 -0.53
C GLU A 84 1.60 -18.00 -2.02
N ILE A 85 2.82 -18.27 -2.44
CA ILE A 85 3.24 -18.15 -3.83
C ILE A 85 3.52 -19.54 -4.37
N SER A 86 2.95 -19.84 -5.52
CA SER A 86 3.07 -21.14 -6.19
C SER A 86 3.48 -20.94 -7.64
N ALA A 87 4.32 -21.84 -8.14
CA ALA A 87 4.65 -21.92 -9.55
C ALA A 87 4.89 -23.38 -9.91
N MET A 88 4.52 -23.79 -11.12
CA MET A 88 4.72 -25.16 -11.57
C MET A 88 6.21 -25.51 -11.54
N PHE A 89 6.54 -26.67 -10.98
CA PHE A 89 7.91 -27.18 -10.81
C PHE A 89 8.76 -26.46 -9.75
N TYR A 90 8.14 -25.56 -8.99
CA TYR A 90 8.82 -24.85 -7.91
C TYR A 90 8.15 -25.12 -6.57
N THR A 91 8.96 -25.05 -5.51
CA THR A 91 8.45 -25.23 -4.16
C THR A 91 7.57 -24.05 -3.78
N THR A 92 6.34 -24.34 -3.34
CA THR A 92 5.42 -23.33 -2.79
C THR A 92 6.02 -22.69 -1.56
N LEU A 93 5.93 -21.38 -1.48
CA LEU A 93 6.48 -20.64 -0.34
C LEU A 93 5.45 -19.68 0.23
N GLN A 94 5.65 -19.32 1.49
CA GLN A 94 4.82 -18.35 2.18
C GLN A 94 5.66 -17.12 2.53
N ARG A 95 5.03 -15.95 2.48
CA ARG A 95 5.65 -14.67 2.86
C ARG A 95 4.66 -13.83 3.65
N THR A 96 5.20 -13.14 4.62
CA THR A 96 4.47 -12.10 5.34
C THR A 96 4.94 -10.75 4.80
N ILE A 97 3.99 -9.94 4.33
CA ILE A 97 4.28 -8.61 3.81
C ILE A 97 3.64 -7.60 4.72
N VAL A 98 4.44 -6.72 5.29
CA VAL A 98 3.98 -5.64 6.14
C VAL A 98 4.00 -4.35 5.35
N VAL A 99 2.85 -3.74 5.20
CA VAL A 99 2.69 -2.44 4.55
C VAL A 99 2.44 -1.41 5.64
N PRO A 100 3.44 -0.60 6.00
CA PRO A 100 3.28 0.39 7.06
C PRO A 100 2.32 1.49 6.66
N ALA A 101 1.54 1.97 7.63
CA ALA A 101 0.72 3.15 7.43
C ALA A 101 1.59 4.39 7.32
N LYS A 102 1.24 5.30 6.41
CA LYS A 102 1.89 6.60 6.31
C LYS A 102 1.03 7.68 6.96
N PRO A 103 1.65 8.73 7.53
CA PRO A 103 0.91 9.87 8.01
C PRO A 103 0.08 10.49 6.88
N ALA A 104 -1.11 10.95 7.24
CA ALA A 104 -1.97 11.64 6.29
C ALA A 104 -1.34 12.95 5.84
N ALA A 105 -1.19 13.15 4.54
CA ALA A 105 -0.81 14.41 3.95
C ALA A 105 -2.06 15.12 3.43
N ARG A 106 -2.17 16.42 3.71
CA ARG A 106 -3.33 17.20 3.29
C ARG A 106 -3.39 17.29 1.77
N CYS A 107 -4.57 17.09 1.22
CA CYS A 107 -4.85 17.21 -0.21
C CYS A 107 -4.03 16.27 -1.10
N ALA A 108 -3.48 15.21 -0.54
CA ALA A 108 -2.76 14.18 -1.27
C ALA A 108 -3.46 12.84 -1.11
N CYS A 109 -3.32 12.00 -2.10
CA CYS A 109 -3.76 10.63 -1.97
C CYS A 109 -2.92 9.93 -0.90
N HIS A 110 -3.58 9.33 0.09
CA HIS A 110 -2.90 8.65 1.18
C HIS A 110 -2.55 7.23 0.75
N PHE A 111 -1.34 7.07 0.26
CA PHE A 111 -0.84 5.75 -0.09
C PHE A 111 0.22 5.32 0.89
N ALA A 112 0.10 4.10 1.35
CA ALA A 112 1.26 3.41 1.87
C ALA A 112 2.26 3.18 0.73
N ASP A 113 3.53 3.09 1.06
CA ASP A 113 4.53 2.76 0.05
C ASP A 113 4.35 1.32 -0.41
N THR A 114 4.35 1.11 -1.72
CA THR A 114 4.32 -0.23 -2.29
C THR A 114 5.56 -1.00 -1.86
N GLN A 115 5.35 -2.20 -1.33
CA GLN A 115 6.45 -3.07 -0.94
C GLN A 115 6.96 -3.80 -2.18
N VAL A 116 8.17 -3.46 -2.61
CA VAL A 116 8.79 -4.04 -3.81
C VAL A 116 9.87 -5.02 -3.40
N SER A 117 9.81 -6.21 -3.94
CA SER A 117 10.80 -7.24 -3.64
C SER A 117 11.00 -8.19 -4.82
N THR A 118 12.10 -8.93 -4.78
CA THR A 118 12.40 -10.01 -5.71
C THR A 118 12.61 -11.28 -4.92
N ILE A 119 11.94 -12.35 -5.34
CA ILE A 119 12.04 -13.66 -4.69
C ILE A 119 12.53 -14.68 -5.71
N ALA A 120 13.61 -15.36 -5.36
CA ALA A 120 14.08 -16.51 -6.14
C ALA A 120 13.31 -17.75 -5.72
N MET A 121 12.59 -18.37 -6.66
CA MET A 121 11.87 -19.61 -6.42
C MET A 121 12.83 -20.79 -6.47
N SER A 122 12.64 -21.73 -5.56
CA SER A 122 13.44 -22.96 -5.51
C SER A 122 12.72 -24.06 -6.27
N PRO A 123 13.39 -24.72 -7.25
CA PRO A 123 12.74 -25.80 -7.97
C PRO A 123 12.48 -26.99 -7.05
N THR A 124 11.39 -27.71 -7.34
CA THR A 124 11.13 -29.01 -6.69
C THR A 124 12.13 -30.03 -7.21
N SER A 125 12.67 -30.82 -6.30
CA SER A 125 13.58 -31.91 -6.64
C SER A 125 12.83 -33.09 -7.25
#